data_f674dce3b2f15724122ea4695c018806
#
_entry.id   f674dce3b2f15724122ea4695c018806
#
_cell.length_a   1.000
_cell.length_b   1.000
_cell.length_c   1.000
_cell.angle_alpha   90.00
_cell.angle_beta   90.00
_cell.angle_gamma   90.00
#
_symmetry.space_group_name_H-M   'P 1'
#
loop_
_entity.id
_entity.type
_entity.pdbx_description
1 polymer ?
#
loop_
_entity_poly.entity_id
_entity_poly.type
_entity_poly.pdbx_seq_one_letter_code
_entity_poly.pdbx_strand_id
1 'polypeptide(L)'
;LTVKLKDGLTFASGNKITSADVAFSINRTKNLKGNPSFICDTIESIETPDDATVIFHLNQPDSAILSKLTYSSLAVLDSAVVKENGGTDAEDASSTDTAQSFLDNASAGSGMYILTSYTPDEEVVLEKNPNYWGTSTNVDKYILKIQPDANTQMMTLSTGDIDVALNLTDDTLEELGSAENVEIVNGTTKMIGFVMMNMNEEYGGPVSNPDVQKAIRKALDYSGIRMICGDGTLTPYSIIQDGFMGSKGTRPDDYTNIEEAKQLLADAGYPDGFDVDMTVSDLDMEGILLTDLAQKVKDDLSQIGINVNITTEAWAAGYGDAYRNGTLGFTVMYWGVDYSDPNVQLEFLPGGTVGQRAGWTAEMAPELAAMYQEAMEATDNDARTQVLENIQDAMYEDGPFIVIAQAPAHIAHSSRLDGVDIFDSYTIDLTEINVK
;
A
#
# COMPACT_ATOMS: atom_id res chain seq x y z
N LEU A 1 -23.37 -11.47 2.42
CA LEU A 1 -22.35 -12.51 2.47
C LEU A 1 -22.50 -13.34 3.74
N THR A 2 -22.55 -14.66 3.61
CA THR A 2 -22.60 -15.57 4.76
C THR A 2 -21.30 -16.36 4.82
N VAL A 3 -20.63 -16.31 5.98
CA VAL A 3 -19.38 -17.02 6.26
C VAL A 3 -19.61 -18.00 7.40
N LYS A 4 -19.01 -19.19 7.29
CA LYS A 4 -19.02 -20.19 8.37
C LYS A 4 -17.60 -20.40 8.88
N LEU A 5 -17.42 -20.28 10.18
CA LEU A 5 -16.17 -20.59 10.86
C LEU A 5 -15.91 -22.09 10.87
N LYS A 6 -14.65 -22.48 10.75
CA LYS A 6 -14.23 -23.88 10.95
C LYS A 6 -14.36 -24.26 12.43
N ASP A 7 -14.52 -25.57 12.69
CA ASP A 7 -14.54 -26.09 14.04
C ASP A 7 -13.12 -26.09 14.66
N GLY A 8 -13.06 -25.93 15.96
CA GLY A 8 -11.81 -26.08 16.73
C GLY A 8 -10.85 -24.89 16.68
N LEU A 9 -11.31 -23.75 16.19
CA LEU A 9 -10.49 -22.52 16.15
C LEU A 9 -10.33 -21.95 17.57
N THR A 10 -9.07 -21.57 17.89
CA THR A 10 -8.70 -20.97 19.18
C THR A 10 -7.80 -19.77 18.99
N PHE A 11 -7.92 -18.80 19.88
CA PHE A 11 -6.98 -17.69 20.04
C PHE A 11 -5.67 -18.12 20.75
N ALA A 12 -4.68 -17.26 20.72
CA ALA A 12 -3.44 -17.44 21.47
C ALA A 12 -3.69 -17.56 22.99
N SER A 13 -4.72 -16.92 23.52
CA SER A 13 -5.20 -17.04 24.90
C SER A 13 -5.70 -18.44 25.26
N GLY A 14 -6.07 -19.26 24.27
CA GLY A 14 -6.79 -20.53 24.42
C GLY A 14 -8.31 -20.39 24.38
N ASN A 15 -8.86 -19.19 24.31
CA ASN A 15 -10.29 -18.98 24.13
C ASN A 15 -10.74 -19.46 22.74
N LYS A 16 -11.97 -19.98 22.66
CA LYS A 16 -12.57 -20.41 21.39
C LYS A 16 -12.90 -19.18 20.54
N ILE A 17 -12.62 -19.25 19.25
CA ILE A 17 -13.06 -18.23 18.29
C ILE A 17 -14.53 -18.46 17.95
N THR A 18 -15.32 -17.40 18.00
CA THR A 18 -16.75 -17.43 17.68
C THR A 18 -17.11 -16.33 16.67
N SER A 19 -18.30 -16.42 16.10
CA SER A 19 -18.85 -15.38 15.23
C SER A 19 -18.98 -14.02 15.92
N ALA A 20 -19.15 -14.00 17.24
CA ALA A 20 -19.19 -12.77 18.04
C ALA A 20 -17.83 -12.05 18.06
N ASP A 21 -16.71 -12.78 18.03
CA ASP A 21 -15.38 -12.20 17.95
C ASP A 21 -15.11 -11.55 16.59
N VAL A 22 -15.62 -12.18 15.52
CA VAL A 22 -15.56 -11.59 14.16
C VAL A 22 -16.35 -10.29 14.13
N ALA A 23 -17.59 -10.29 14.61
CA ALA A 23 -18.43 -9.09 14.64
C ALA A 23 -17.80 -7.98 15.49
N PHE A 24 -17.27 -8.32 16.68
CA PHE A 24 -16.57 -7.38 17.54
C PHE A 24 -15.39 -6.73 16.83
N SER A 25 -14.51 -7.52 16.20
CA SER A 25 -13.28 -7.03 15.59
C SER A 25 -13.56 -6.06 14.45
N ILE A 26 -14.49 -6.41 13.55
CA ILE A 26 -14.83 -5.58 12.40
C ILE A 26 -15.61 -4.33 12.82
N ASN A 27 -16.58 -4.44 13.74
CA ASN A 27 -17.29 -3.30 14.27
C ASN A 27 -16.35 -2.34 15.02
N ARG A 28 -15.36 -2.88 15.77
CA ARG A 28 -14.34 -2.07 16.42
C ARG A 28 -13.54 -1.27 15.40
N THR A 29 -13.01 -1.90 14.35
CA THR A 29 -12.26 -1.21 13.29
C THR A 29 -13.11 -0.11 12.64
N LYS A 30 -14.38 -0.40 12.32
CA LYS A 30 -15.33 0.57 11.76
C LYS A 30 -15.56 1.76 12.71
N ASN A 31 -15.79 1.50 14.00
CA ASN A 31 -16.22 2.48 14.97
C ASN A 31 -15.06 3.25 15.63
N LEU A 32 -13.81 2.77 15.53
CA LEU A 32 -12.62 3.52 15.85
C LEU A 32 -12.40 4.72 14.90
N LYS A 33 -12.94 4.66 13.69
CA LYS A 33 -12.85 5.74 12.67
C LYS A 33 -11.41 6.17 12.35
N GLY A 34 -10.46 5.24 12.54
CA GLY A 34 -9.08 5.39 12.08
C GLY A 34 -8.96 5.23 10.56
N ASN A 35 -7.74 5.40 10.02
CA ASN A 35 -7.50 5.29 8.58
C ASN A 35 -8.08 4.03 7.91
N PRO A 36 -8.01 2.82 8.49
CA PRO A 36 -8.52 1.62 7.82
C PRO A 36 -10.05 1.46 7.90
N SER A 37 -10.78 2.38 8.56
CA SER A 37 -12.22 2.24 8.72
C SER A 37 -13.00 2.26 7.39
N PHE A 38 -12.47 2.93 6.35
CA PHE A 38 -13.08 2.99 5.02
C PHE A 38 -13.29 1.60 4.38
N ILE A 39 -12.46 0.62 4.73
CA ILE A 39 -12.58 -0.76 4.24
C ILE A 39 -13.92 -1.39 4.66
N CYS A 40 -14.49 -0.90 5.78
CA CYS A 40 -15.78 -1.35 6.32
C CYS A 40 -16.98 -0.60 5.74
N ASP A 41 -16.82 0.39 4.86
CA ASP A 41 -17.92 1.30 4.44
C ASP A 41 -19.07 0.57 3.74
N THR A 42 -18.79 -0.53 3.06
CA THR A 42 -19.83 -1.36 2.42
C THR A 42 -20.52 -2.30 3.40
N ILE A 43 -19.99 -2.50 4.62
CA ILE A 43 -20.59 -3.35 5.65
C ILE A 43 -21.61 -2.51 6.44
N GLU A 44 -22.91 -2.75 6.20
CA GLU A 44 -23.99 -2.10 6.93
C GLU A 44 -24.11 -2.64 8.36
N SER A 45 -24.23 -3.97 8.48
CA SER A 45 -24.34 -4.65 9.77
C SER A 45 -23.82 -6.09 9.71
N ILE A 46 -23.54 -6.65 10.89
CA ILE A 46 -23.06 -8.03 11.04
C ILE A 46 -24.00 -8.77 11.97
N GLU A 47 -24.56 -9.90 11.51
CA GLU A 47 -25.41 -10.78 12.28
C GLU A 47 -24.67 -12.08 12.64
N THR A 48 -24.82 -12.54 13.88
CA THR A 48 -24.19 -13.76 14.41
C THR A 48 -25.25 -14.69 14.99
N PRO A 49 -26.02 -15.45 14.15
CA PRO A 49 -27.16 -16.26 14.60
C PRO A 49 -26.75 -17.45 15.48
N ASP A 50 -25.50 -17.88 15.35
CA ASP A 50 -24.89 -18.93 16.17
C ASP A 50 -23.37 -18.72 16.25
N ASP A 51 -22.65 -19.48 17.09
CA ASP A 51 -21.22 -19.37 17.34
C ASP A 51 -20.33 -19.51 16.09
N ALA A 52 -20.82 -20.08 15.01
CA ALA A 52 -20.05 -20.44 13.83
C ALA A 52 -20.49 -19.71 12.54
N THR A 53 -21.60 -18.97 12.58
CA THR A 53 -22.15 -18.31 11.40
C THR A 53 -22.06 -16.79 11.54
N VAL A 54 -21.43 -16.15 10.54
CA VAL A 54 -21.37 -14.68 10.40
C VAL A 54 -22.09 -14.27 9.13
N ILE A 55 -23.04 -13.35 9.22
CA ILE A 55 -23.76 -12.80 8.08
C ILE A 55 -23.43 -11.31 7.97
N PHE A 56 -22.73 -10.94 6.90
CA PHE A 56 -22.47 -9.53 6.56
C PHE A 56 -23.62 -9.02 5.69
N HIS A 57 -24.32 -8.03 6.18
CA HIS A 57 -25.28 -7.24 5.40
C HIS A 57 -24.53 -6.07 4.78
N LEU A 58 -24.57 -6.00 3.45
CA LEU A 58 -23.88 -4.94 2.71
C LEU A 58 -24.90 -3.90 2.25
N ASN A 59 -24.54 -2.62 2.32
CA ASN A 59 -25.38 -1.52 1.83
C ASN A 59 -25.41 -1.44 0.30
N GLN A 60 -24.45 -2.08 -0.38
CA GLN A 60 -24.34 -2.22 -1.83
C GLN A 60 -23.53 -3.48 -2.18
N PRO A 61 -23.57 -3.97 -3.42
CA PRO A 61 -22.65 -5.00 -3.89
C PRO A 61 -21.19 -4.54 -3.72
N ASP A 62 -20.31 -5.45 -3.30
CA ASP A 62 -18.89 -5.21 -3.16
C ASP A 62 -18.11 -6.39 -3.71
N SER A 63 -17.57 -6.23 -4.93
CA SER A 63 -16.82 -7.27 -5.62
C SER A 63 -15.51 -7.64 -4.92
N ALA A 64 -14.96 -6.76 -4.07
CA ALA A 64 -13.72 -6.95 -3.33
C ALA A 64 -13.91 -7.42 -1.88
N ILE A 65 -15.15 -7.64 -1.40
CA ILE A 65 -15.42 -7.88 0.03
C ILE A 65 -14.59 -9.03 0.61
N LEU A 66 -14.35 -10.12 -0.13
CA LEU A 66 -13.54 -11.24 0.35
C LEU A 66 -12.07 -10.85 0.53
N SER A 67 -11.50 -10.08 -0.41
CA SER A 67 -10.14 -9.57 -0.31
C SER A 67 -10.01 -8.53 0.82
N LYS A 68 -10.99 -7.66 1.00
CA LYS A 68 -11.05 -6.72 2.14
C LYS A 68 -11.00 -7.43 3.48
N LEU A 69 -11.70 -8.55 3.63
CA LEU A 69 -11.70 -9.34 4.88
C LEU A 69 -10.35 -10.01 5.19
N THR A 70 -9.40 -10.02 4.26
CA THR A 70 -8.02 -10.51 4.51
C THR A 70 -7.08 -9.42 5.01
N TYR A 71 -7.52 -8.16 5.01
CA TYR A 71 -6.68 -7.05 5.46
C TYR A 71 -6.39 -7.13 6.97
N SER A 72 -5.15 -6.83 7.35
CA SER A 72 -4.68 -6.97 8.73
C SER A 72 -5.51 -6.21 9.77
N SER A 73 -6.06 -5.04 9.38
CA SER A 73 -6.93 -4.24 10.27
C SER A 73 -8.28 -4.90 10.56
N LEU A 74 -8.68 -5.91 9.77
CA LEU A 74 -9.88 -6.72 9.98
C LEU A 74 -9.56 -8.09 10.62
N ALA A 75 -8.32 -8.28 11.11
CA ALA A 75 -7.94 -9.47 11.82
C ALA A 75 -8.85 -9.71 13.03
N VAL A 76 -9.27 -10.98 13.19
CA VAL A 76 -10.16 -11.35 14.28
C VAL A 76 -9.39 -11.40 15.59
N LEU A 77 -9.82 -10.62 16.57
CA LEU A 77 -9.24 -10.49 17.90
C LEU A 77 -10.10 -11.21 18.94
N ASP A 78 -9.48 -11.72 19.97
CA ASP A 78 -10.14 -12.24 21.17
C ASP A 78 -10.89 -11.11 21.88
N SER A 79 -12.19 -11.05 21.63
CA SER A 79 -13.05 -9.97 22.12
C SER A 79 -13.09 -9.90 23.66
N ALA A 80 -12.93 -11.03 24.35
CA ALA A 80 -12.91 -11.06 25.80
C ALA A 80 -11.62 -10.40 26.33
N VAL A 81 -10.47 -10.77 25.76
CA VAL A 81 -9.17 -10.19 26.15
C VAL A 81 -9.12 -8.70 25.81
N VAL A 82 -9.57 -8.30 24.63
CA VAL A 82 -9.55 -6.88 24.23
C VAL A 82 -10.48 -6.04 25.10
N LYS A 83 -11.68 -6.53 25.42
CA LYS A 83 -12.63 -5.86 26.34
C LYS A 83 -12.08 -5.74 27.76
N GLU A 84 -11.40 -6.76 28.29
CA GLU A 84 -10.73 -6.72 29.60
C GLU A 84 -9.67 -5.61 29.66
N ASN A 85 -9.04 -5.28 28.51
CA ASN A 85 -8.04 -4.23 28.36
C ASN A 85 -8.60 -2.90 27.82
N GLY A 86 -9.91 -2.68 27.96
CA GLY A 86 -10.56 -1.40 27.67
C GLY A 86 -11.00 -1.21 26.23
N GLY A 87 -11.00 -2.28 25.42
CA GLY A 87 -11.50 -2.23 24.04
C GLY A 87 -13.02 -2.28 23.96
N THR A 88 -13.57 -1.66 22.94
CA THR A 88 -15.01 -1.63 22.67
C THR A 88 -15.29 -1.58 21.17
N ASP A 89 -16.41 -2.17 20.77
CA ASP A 89 -16.94 -2.14 19.40
C ASP A 89 -18.18 -1.24 19.27
N ALA A 90 -18.47 -0.43 20.30
CA ALA A 90 -19.61 0.49 20.32
C ALA A 90 -19.41 1.67 19.32
N GLU A 91 -20.50 2.33 18.93
CA GLU A 91 -20.48 3.43 17.94
C GLU A 91 -19.57 4.61 18.36
N ASP A 92 -19.33 4.78 19.67
CA ASP A 92 -18.46 5.78 20.24
C ASP A 92 -17.03 5.30 20.53
N ALA A 93 -16.62 4.14 19.99
CA ALA A 93 -15.30 3.54 20.19
C ALA A 93 -14.15 4.51 19.90
N SER A 94 -14.30 5.41 18.92
CA SER A 94 -13.29 6.43 18.60
C SER A 94 -12.91 7.34 19.79
N SER A 95 -13.74 7.41 20.83
CA SER A 95 -13.52 8.21 22.03
C SER A 95 -13.47 7.40 23.34
N THR A 96 -13.88 6.14 23.31
CA THR A 96 -14.04 5.30 24.51
C THR A 96 -13.14 4.07 24.53
N ASP A 97 -12.66 3.60 23.37
CA ASP A 97 -11.70 2.50 23.29
C ASP A 97 -10.33 2.92 23.83
N THR A 98 -9.78 2.15 24.73
CA THR A 98 -8.45 2.39 25.35
C THR A 98 -7.50 1.21 25.23
N ALA A 99 -7.84 0.22 24.40
CA ALA A 99 -7.04 -1.01 24.24
C ALA A 99 -5.73 -0.83 23.44
N GLN A 100 -5.49 0.35 22.84
CA GLN A 100 -4.32 0.62 22.02
C GLN A 100 -3.02 0.24 22.73
N SER A 101 -2.83 0.73 23.97
CA SER A 101 -1.62 0.48 24.75
C SER A 101 -1.38 -1.01 25.06
N PHE A 102 -2.43 -1.80 25.18
CA PHE A 102 -2.32 -3.25 25.32
C PHE A 102 -1.93 -3.90 23.99
N LEU A 103 -2.63 -3.55 22.91
CA LEU A 103 -2.43 -4.16 21.59
C LEU A 103 -1.08 -3.81 20.95
N ASP A 104 -0.50 -2.68 21.31
CA ASP A 104 0.86 -2.29 20.89
C ASP A 104 1.95 -3.22 21.47
N ASN A 105 1.64 -3.96 22.55
CA ASN A 105 2.63 -4.76 23.28
C ASN A 105 2.24 -6.24 23.45
N ALA A 106 1.07 -6.65 22.97
CA ALA A 106 0.57 -8.00 23.15
C ALA A 106 -0.30 -8.47 21.98
N SER A 107 -0.31 -9.78 21.76
CA SER A 107 -1.16 -10.41 20.77
C SER A 107 -2.53 -10.78 21.36
N ALA A 108 -3.60 -10.42 20.66
CA ALA A 108 -4.97 -10.89 20.92
C ALA A 108 -5.51 -11.72 19.75
N GLY A 109 -4.66 -12.14 18.82
CA GLY A 109 -5.03 -12.88 17.61
C GLY A 109 -4.95 -14.40 17.77
N SER A 110 -5.10 -15.07 16.62
CA SER A 110 -5.07 -16.53 16.51
C SER A 110 -3.99 -17.05 15.56
N GLY A 111 -3.06 -16.18 15.16
CA GLY A 111 -1.99 -16.51 14.22
C GLY A 111 -1.00 -17.54 14.74
N MET A 112 -0.13 -18.02 13.84
CA MET A 112 0.90 -19.01 14.14
C MET A 112 1.94 -18.52 15.15
N TYR A 113 2.15 -17.20 15.21
CA TYR A 113 3.09 -16.54 16.09
C TYR A 113 2.40 -15.50 16.96
N ILE A 114 2.98 -15.24 18.14
CA ILE A 114 2.54 -14.24 19.11
C ILE A 114 3.66 -13.25 19.36
N LEU A 115 3.33 -11.99 19.52
CA LEU A 115 4.25 -10.94 19.93
C LEU A 115 4.65 -11.17 21.40
N THR A 116 5.94 -11.34 21.66
CA THR A 116 6.49 -11.52 23.02
C THR A 116 7.36 -10.35 23.47
N SER A 117 7.89 -9.56 22.53
CA SER A 117 8.61 -8.33 22.82
C SER A 117 8.52 -7.36 21.65
N TYR A 118 8.40 -6.07 21.96
CA TYR A 118 8.46 -4.98 21.01
C TYR A 118 9.25 -3.82 21.61
N THR A 119 10.35 -3.46 20.96
CA THR A 119 11.13 -2.27 21.26
C THR A 119 11.07 -1.37 20.02
N PRO A 120 10.39 -0.22 20.07
CA PRO A 120 10.30 0.69 18.94
C PRO A 120 11.69 1.01 18.36
N ASP A 121 11.80 1.03 17.02
CA ASP A 121 13.00 1.33 16.24
C ASP A 121 14.18 0.37 16.46
N GLU A 122 14.00 -0.72 17.21
CA GLU A 122 15.04 -1.70 17.50
C GLU A 122 14.64 -3.11 17.05
N GLU A 123 13.63 -3.71 17.70
CA GLU A 123 13.37 -5.14 17.55
C GLU A 123 11.91 -5.52 17.80
N VAL A 124 11.39 -6.46 17.01
CA VAL A 124 10.14 -7.18 17.26
C VAL A 124 10.45 -8.67 17.45
N VAL A 125 9.93 -9.27 18.50
CA VAL A 125 10.11 -10.70 18.76
C VAL A 125 8.77 -11.42 18.70
N LEU A 126 8.71 -12.42 17.83
CA LEU A 126 7.56 -13.30 17.66
C LEU A 126 7.94 -14.73 18.06
N GLU A 127 7.13 -15.39 18.88
CA GLU A 127 7.31 -16.79 19.27
C GLU A 127 6.09 -17.62 18.84
N LYS A 128 6.28 -18.91 18.62
CA LYS A 128 5.21 -19.84 18.25
C LYS A 128 4.05 -19.76 19.22
N ASN A 129 2.85 -19.67 18.66
CA ASN A 129 1.60 -19.77 19.41
C ASN A 129 1.34 -21.24 19.77
N PRO A 130 1.36 -21.61 21.06
CA PRO A 130 1.12 -22.99 21.48
C PRO A 130 -0.34 -23.45 21.23
N ASN A 131 -1.25 -22.50 21.04
CA ASN A 131 -2.67 -22.75 20.78
C ASN A 131 -3.05 -22.59 19.30
N TYR A 132 -2.03 -22.54 18.41
CA TYR A 132 -2.31 -22.42 16.99
C TYR A 132 -3.06 -23.65 16.46
N TRP A 133 -4.18 -23.41 15.82
CA TRP A 133 -5.08 -24.44 15.32
C TRP A 133 -4.70 -25.04 13.95
N GLY A 134 -3.73 -24.42 13.25
CA GLY A 134 -3.27 -24.86 11.92
C GLY A 134 -1.98 -25.68 11.99
N THR A 135 -1.38 -25.90 10.82
CA THR A 135 -0.07 -26.54 10.71
C THR A 135 1.02 -25.47 10.91
N SER A 136 1.92 -25.69 11.83
CA SER A 136 3.05 -24.78 12.09
C SER A 136 4.28 -25.17 11.28
N THR A 137 5.07 -24.18 10.87
CA THR A 137 6.44 -24.36 10.38
C THR A 137 7.38 -24.88 11.47
N ASN A 138 8.61 -25.20 11.13
CA ASN A 138 9.60 -25.64 12.14
C ASN A 138 10.39 -24.49 12.78
N VAL A 139 10.09 -23.24 12.44
CA VAL A 139 10.69 -22.05 13.05
C VAL A 139 9.97 -21.73 14.36
N ASP A 140 10.69 -21.71 15.48
CA ASP A 140 10.08 -21.46 16.80
C ASP A 140 9.98 -19.98 17.15
N LYS A 141 10.86 -19.15 16.56
CA LYS A 141 10.99 -17.74 16.92
C LYS A 141 11.48 -16.91 15.72
N TYR A 142 10.88 -15.74 15.56
CA TYR A 142 11.38 -14.68 14.69
C TYR A 142 11.85 -13.48 15.50
N ILE A 143 12.97 -12.92 15.07
CA ILE A 143 13.52 -11.67 15.58
C ILE A 143 13.65 -10.72 14.40
N LEU A 144 12.77 -9.74 14.32
CA LEU A 144 12.79 -8.71 13.29
C LEU A 144 13.57 -7.52 13.82
N LYS A 145 14.74 -7.27 13.25
CA LYS A 145 15.60 -6.14 13.62
C LYS A 145 15.37 -4.98 12.66
N ILE A 146 15.21 -3.80 13.19
CA ILE A 146 15.11 -2.58 12.39
C ILE A 146 16.53 -2.14 12.01
N GLN A 147 16.92 -2.41 10.77
CA GLN A 147 18.24 -2.08 10.21
C GLN A 147 18.07 -1.43 8.83
N PRO A 148 18.07 -0.08 8.74
CA PRO A 148 17.84 0.60 7.46
C PRO A 148 19.04 0.60 6.51
N ASP A 149 20.25 0.32 7.00
CA ASP A 149 21.45 0.32 6.16
C ASP A 149 21.63 -0.99 5.40
N ALA A 150 21.47 -0.96 4.08
CA ALA A 150 21.55 -2.13 3.20
C ALA A 150 22.92 -2.83 3.22
N ASN A 151 24.03 -2.07 3.38
CA ASN A 151 25.36 -2.66 3.46
C ASN A 151 25.54 -3.46 4.78
N THR A 152 25.01 -2.95 5.89
CA THR A 152 25.01 -3.67 7.17
C THR A 152 24.17 -4.94 7.08
N GLN A 153 23.00 -4.89 6.45
CA GLN A 153 22.18 -6.09 6.22
C GLN A 153 22.95 -7.12 5.36
N MET A 154 23.53 -6.69 4.25
CA MET A 154 24.34 -7.53 3.37
C MET A 154 25.48 -8.22 4.12
N MET A 155 26.25 -7.46 4.90
CA MET A 155 27.38 -8.02 5.69
C MET A 155 26.91 -9.03 6.72
N THR A 156 25.85 -8.73 7.48
CA THR A 156 25.34 -9.62 8.53
C THR A 156 24.67 -10.87 7.97
N LEU A 157 24.03 -10.79 6.79
CA LEU A 157 23.52 -11.95 6.07
C LEU A 157 24.66 -12.86 5.58
N SER A 158 25.71 -12.26 4.99
CA SER A 158 26.87 -13.00 4.48
C SER A 158 27.60 -13.76 5.59
N THR A 159 27.67 -13.19 6.81
CA THR A 159 28.29 -13.85 7.99
C THR A 159 27.35 -14.84 8.69
N GLY A 160 26.06 -14.83 8.36
CA GLY A 160 25.05 -15.69 8.97
C GLY A 160 24.53 -15.18 10.32
N ASP A 161 24.74 -13.90 10.64
CA ASP A 161 24.21 -13.26 11.86
C ASP A 161 22.72 -12.93 11.74
N ILE A 162 22.23 -12.80 10.50
CA ILE A 162 20.81 -12.76 10.16
C ILE A 162 20.48 -13.79 9.09
N ASP A 163 19.20 -14.10 8.91
CA ASP A 163 18.73 -15.12 7.98
C ASP A 163 18.01 -14.56 6.76
N VAL A 164 17.48 -13.35 6.86
CA VAL A 164 16.73 -12.66 5.80
C VAL A 164 17.11 -11.18 5.83
N ALA A 165 17.29 -10.59 4.65
CA ALA A 165 17.49 -9.16 4.44
C ALA A 165 16.48 -8.64 3.40
N LEU A 166 15.92 -7.47 3.67
CA LEU A 166 14.90 -6.80 2.86
C LEU A 166 15.39 -5.40 2.48
N ASN A 167 14.75 -4.79 1.46
CA ASN A 167 15.03 -3.40 1.02
C ASN A 167 16.52 -3.19 0.69
N LEU A 168 17.08 -4.13 -0.06
CA LEU A 168 18.47 -4.09 -0.53
C LEU A 168 18.57 -3.32 -1.85
N THR A 169 19.70 -2.66 -2.07
CA THR A 169 20.02 -2.00 -3.33
C THR A 169 20.59 -2.98 -4.35
N ASP A 170 20.53 -2.65 -5.66
CA ASP A 170 21.08 -3.47 -6.73
C ASP A 170 22.57 -3.83 -6.49
N ASP A 171 23.38 -2.88 -6.01
CA ASP A 171 24.80 -3.10 -5.70
C ASP A 171 24.98 -4.16 -4.60
N THR A 172 24.17 -4.11 -3.55
CA THR A 172 24.22 -5.11 -2.46
C THR A 172 23.71 -6.47 -2.88
N LEU A 173 22.71 -6.52 -3.76
CA LEU A 173 22.19 -7.76 -4.35
C LEU A 173 23.21 -8.43 -5.28
N GLU A 174 23.91 -7.64 -6.12
CA GLU A 174 24.99 -8.15 -6.98
C GLU A 174 26.12 -8.80 -6.15
N GLU A 175 26.51 -8.13 -5.04
CA GLU A 175 27.54 -8.67 -4.14
C GLU A 175 27.07 -9.98 -3.46
N LEU A 176 25.84 -10.00 -2.94
CA LEU A 176 25.21 -11.17 -2.31
C LEU A 176 25.02 -12.35 -3.27
N GLY A 177 24.75 -12.06 -4.55
CA GLY A 177 24.60 -13.09 -5.58
C GLY A 177 25.84 -13.96 -5.79
N SER A 178 27.00 -13.53 -5.27
CA SER A 178 28.25 -14.29 -5.27
C SER A 178 28.46 -15.16 -4.03
N ALA A 179 27.62 -15.05 -3.00
CA ALA A 179 27.74 -15.76 -1.74
C ALA A 179 27.12 -17.16 -1.82
N GLU A 180 27.90 -18.22 -1.49
CA GLU A 180 27.44 -19.62 -1.58
C GLU A 180 26.29 -19.97 -0.62
N ASN A 181 26.13 -19.21 0.46
CA ASN A 181 25.15 -19.45 1.52
C ASN A 181 23.92 -18.53 1.45
N VAL A 182 23.77 -17.76 0.37
CA VAL A 182 22.65 -16.83 0.16
C VAL A 182 21.89 -17.19 -1.12
N GLU A 183 20.58 -17.12 -1.05
CA GLU A 183 19.67 -17.21 -2.18
C GLU A 183 18.93 -15.87 -2.29
N ILE A 184 18.59 -15.42 -3.52
CA ILE A 184 17.86 -14.18 -3.78
C ILE A 184 16.56 -14.52 -4.49
N VAL A 185 15.44 -14.12 -3.91
CA VAL A 185 14.12 -14.17 -4.52
C VAL A 185 13.84 -12.82 -5.16
N ASN A 186 13.54 -12.82 -6.45
CA ASN A 186 13.22 -11.61 -7.21
C ASN A 186 11.76 -11.64 -7.65
N GLY A 187 11.08 -10.52 -7.56
CA GLY A 187 9.69 -10.37 -7.95
C GLY A 187 9.28 -8.91 -8.10
N THR A 188 7.99 -8.68 -8.09
CA THR A 188 7.41 -7.34 -8.21
C THR A 188 6.36 -7.18 -7.13
N THR A 189 6.40 -6.08 -6.39
CA THR A 189 5.33 -5.74 -5.42
C THR A 189 4.10 -5.20 -6.12
N LYS A 190 3.03 -4.99 -5.36
CA LYS A 190 1.88 -4.16 -5.79
C LYS A 190 2.00 -2.70 -5.33
N MET A 191 3.20 -2.27 -4.95
CA MET A 191 3.47 -0.90 -4.54
C MET A 191 3.77 -0.04 -5.76
N ILE A 192 3.11 1.12 -5.89
CA ILE A 192 3.33 2.07 -6.96
C ILE A 192 3.85 3.40 -6.43
N GLY A 193 4.88 3.93 -7.11
CA GLY A 193 5.30 5.31 -6.97
C GLY A 193 4.56 6.20 -7.98
N PHE A 194 4.15 7.37 -7.54
CA PHE A 194 3.42 8.31 -8.39
C PHE A 194 3.74 9.76 -8.07
N VAL A 195 3.57 10.61 -9.08
CA VAL A 195 3.51 12.06 -8.93
C VAL A 195 2.07 12.45 -8.64
N MET A 196 1.83 13.28 -7.63
CA MET A 196 0.54 13.86 -7.31
C MET A 196 0.56 15.37 -7.47
N MET A 197 -0.44 15.90 -8.16
CA MET A 197 -0.66 17.33 -8.41
C MET A 197 -2.03 17.73 -7.85
N ASN A 198 -2.08 18.69 -6.92
CA ASN A 198 -3.35 19.06 -6.29
C ASN A 198 -4.22 19.86 -7.27
N MET A 199 -5.47 19.46 -7.43
CA MET A 199 -6.47 20.10 -8.29
C MET A 199 -7.02 21.41 -7.70
N ASN A 200 -6.81 21.64 -6.38
CA ASN A 200 -7.16 22.90 -5.75
C ASN A 200 -6.06 23.92 -6.07
N GLU A 201 -6.42 25.01 -6.77
CA GLU A 201 -5.51 26.08 -7.16
C GLU A 201 -4.76 26.72 -5.97
N GLU A 202 -5.39 26.75 -4.79
CA GLU A 202 -4.79 27.29 -3.56
C GLU A 202 -3.50 26.54 -3.19
N TYR A 203 -3.47 25.23 -3.40
CA TYR A 203 -2.32 24.36 -3.06
C TYR A 203 -1.48 24.02 -4.27
N GLY A 204 -2.09 23.66 -5.40
CA GLY A 204 -1.41 23.21 -6.59
C GLY A 204 -0.86 24.36 -7.46
N GLY A 205 -1.42 25.56 -7.36
CA GLY A 205 -1.03 26.66 -8.25
C GLY A 205 -1.10 26.23 -9.74
N PRO A 206 -0.03 26.43 -10.53
CA PRO A 206 -0.03 26.07 -11.96
C PRO A 206 -0.26 24.58 -12.24
N VAL A 207 0.16 23.66 -11.34
CA VAL A 207 -0.02 22.21 -11.55
C VAL A 207 -1.44 21.74 -11.28
N SER A 208 -2.33 22.59 -10.77
CA SER A 208 -3.77 22.30 -10.68
C SER A 208 -4.47 22.30 -12.06
N ASN A 209 -3.84 22.90 -13.08
CA ASN A 209 -4.37 22.95 -14.43
C ASN A 209 -4.20 21.58 -15.14
N PRO A 210 -5.30 20.92 -15.60
CA PRO A 210 -5.21 19.62 -16.28
C PRO A 210 -4.31 19.62 -17.52
N ASP A 211 -4.22 20.71 -18.27
CA ASP A 211 -3.36 20.79 -19.46
C ASP A 211 -1.87 20.89 -19.09
N VAL A 212 -1.55 21.52 -17.95
CA VAL A 212 -0.20 21.48 -17.36
C VAL A 212 0.13 20.04 -16.92
N GLN A 213 -0.82 19.32 -16.31
CA GLN A 213 -0.64 17.93 -15.91
C GLN A 213 -0.32 17.01 -17.10
N LYS A 214 -0.96 17.24 -18.26
CA LYS A 214 -0.63 16.53 -19.51
C LYS A 214 0.78 16.81 -19.97
N ALA A 215 1.22 18.07 -19.92
CA ALA A 215 2.58 18.45 -20.28
C ALA A 215 3.62 17.77 -19.36
N ILE A 216 3.38 17.77 -18.04
CA ILE A 216 4.23 17.09 -17.06
C ILE A 216 4.31 15.59 -17.39
N ARG A 217 3.19 14.95 -17.65
CA ARG A 217 3.10 13.52 -18.00
C ARG A 217 3.96 13.14 -19.21
N LYS A 218 4.00 14.00 -20.23
CA LYS A 218 4.84 13.83 -21.43
C LYS A 218 6.31 14.17 -21.23
N ALA A 219 6.63 14.95 -20.21
CA ALA A 219 8.02 15.36 -19.92
C ALA A 219 8.82 14.34 -19.12
N LEU A 220 8.15 13.44 -18.35
CA LEU A 220 8.84 12.49 -17.48
C LEU A 220 9.57 11.41 -18.29
N ASP A 221 10.83 11.18 -17.94
CA ASP A 221 11.66 10.09 -18.46
C ASP A 221 11.41 8.81 -17.65
N TYR A 222 10.39 8.06 -18.03
CA TYR A 222 10.00 6.80 -17.34
C TYR A 222 11.11 5.75 -17.36
N SER A 223 11.91 5.71 -18.41
CA SER A 223 13.04 4.80 -18.52
C SER A 223 14.13 5.14 -17.50
N GLY A 224 14.49 6.43 -17.37
CA GLY A 224 15.43 6.90 -16.36
C GLY A 224 14.91 6.70 -14.92
N ILE A 225 13.59 6.85 -14.70
CA ILE A 225 12.97 6.56 -13.40
C ILE A 225 13.12 5.08 -13.06
N ARG A 226 12.83 4.15 -13.99
CA ARG A 226 13.05 2.71 -13.75
C ARG A 226 14.50 2.38 -13.41
N MET A 227 15.46 3.04 -14.07
CA MET A 227 16.87 2.83 -13.75
C MET A 227 17.24 3.26 -12.32
N ILE A 228 16.60 4.30 -11.79
CA ILE A 228 16.79 4.73 -10.38
C ILE A 228 16.13 3.74 -9.43
N CYS A 229 14.99 3.19 -9.80
CA CYS A 229 14.25 2.24 -8.96
C CYS A 229 14.84 0.82 -8.95
N GLY A 230 15.78 0.51 -9.83
CA GLY A 230 16.47 -0.78 -9.90
C GLY A 230 15.82 -1.82 -10.82
N ASP A 231 16.51 -2.94 -10.95
CA ASP A 231 16.13 -4.04 -11.83
C ASP A 231 14.76 -4.64 -11.44
N GLY A 232 13.95 -4.94 -12.44
CA GLY A 232 12.60 -5.48 -12.22
C GLY A 232 11.52 -4.41 -12.06
N THR A 233 11.88 -3.13 -11.97
CA THR A 233 10.90 -2.03 -11.92
C THR A 233 10.06 -1.97 -13.19
N LEU A 234 8.74 -1.87 -13.02
CA LEU A 234 7.78 -1.65 -14.12
C LEU A 234 7.28 -0.21 -14.07
N THR A 235 6.80 0.30 -15.20
CA THR A 235 5.94 1.49 -15.24
C THR A 235 4.56 1.04 -15.67
N PRO A 236 3.58 0.90 -14.75
CA PRO A 236 2.23 0.49 -15.10
C PRO A 236 1.61 1.41 -16.15
N TYR A 237 0.71 0.86 -16.96
CA TYR A 237 -0.04 1.66 -17.93
C TYR A 237 -0.73 2.84 -17.27
N SER A 238 -1.40 2.60 -16.14
CA SER A 238 -2.05 3.62 -15.32
C SER A 238 -2.04 3.21 -13.84
N ILE A 239 -3.11 3.48 -13.09
CA ILE A 239 -3.18 3.24 -11.64
C ILE A 239 -3.28 1.77 -11.24
N ILE A 240 -3.67 0.86 -12.14
CA ILE A 240 -3.77 -0.57 -11.81
C ILE A 240 -2.46 -1.26 -12.17
N GLN A 241 -1.81 -1.82 -11.16
CA GLN A 241 -0.52 -2.46 -11.26
C GLN A 241 -0.55 -3.72 -12.12
N ASP A 242 0.60 -4.03 -12.69
CA ASP A 242 0.79 -5.34 -13.34
C ASP A 242 0.56 -6.48 -12.34
N GLY A 243 -0.08 -7.56 -12.83
CA GLY A 243 -0.47 -8.71 -12.02
C GLY A 243 -1.87 -8.61 -11.37
N PHE A 244 -2.55 -7.46 -11.40
CA PHE A 244 -3.96 -7.39 -11.04
C PHE A 244 -4.89 -7.67 -12.22
N MET A 245 -6.10 -8.16 -11.90
CA MET A 245 -7.19 -8.26 -12.87
C MET A 245 -7.45 -6.89 -13.51
N GLY A 246 -7.62 -6.86 -14.82
CA GLY A 246 -7.88 -5.64 -15.58
C GLY A 246 -6.65 -4.76 -15.80
N SER A 247 -5.45 -5.16 -15.35
CA SER A 247 -4.23 -4.43 -15.70
C SER A 247 -4.01 -4.42 -17.21
N LYS A 248 -3.67 -3.26 -17.75
CA LYS A 248 -3.30 -3.07 -19.16
C LYS A 248 -1.79 -3.22 -19.39
N GLY A 249 -1.07 -3.77 -18.40
CA GLY A 249 0.37 -3.96 -18.45
C GLY A 249 1.14 -2.66 -18.22
N THR A 250 2.18 -2.44 -19.00
CA THR A 250 3.11 -1.32 -18.84
C THR A 250 2.90 -0.21 -19.85
N ARG A 251 3.29 1.00 -19.47
CA ARG A 251 3.35 2.18 -20.35
C ARG A 251 4.44 1.98 -21.41
N PRO A 252 4.20 2.34 -22.70
CA PRO A 252 5.23 2.26 -23.74
C PRO A 252 6.45 3.13 -23.43
N ASP A 253 7.63 2.65 -23.79
CA ASP A 253 8.90 3.37 -23.54
C ASP A 253 9.03 4.67 -24.32
N ASP A 254 8.37 4.79 -25.46
CA ASP A 254 8.34 5.97 -26.32
C ASP A 254 7.26 6.99 -25.95
N TYR A 255 6.63 6.84 -24.78
CA TYR A 255 5.59 7.77 -24.31
C TYR A 255 6.15 9.18 -24.01
N THR A 256 7.36 9.27 -23.51
CA THR A 256 8.04 10.55 -23.23
C THR A 256 8.28 11.35 -24.51
N ASN A 257 7.84 12.62 -24.52
CA ASN A 257 7.98 13.49 -25.68
C ASN A 257 8.13 14.95 -25.23
N ILE A 258 9.38 15.43 -25.14
CA ILE A 258 9.71 16.76 -24.64
C ILE A 258 9.15 17.88 -25.53
N GLU A 259 9.14 17.72 -26.86
CA GLU A 259 8.62 18.74 -27.76
C GLU A 259 7.09 18.85 -27.66
N GLU A 260 6.39 17.73 -27.54
CA GLU A 260 4.95 17.71 -27.27
C GLU A 260 4.66 18.32 -25.89
N ALA A 261 5.46 17.99 -24.86
CA ALA A 261 5.33 18.55 -23.52
C ALA A 261 5.46 20.08 -23.51
N LYS A 262 6.45 20.64 -24.21
CA LYS A 262 6.61 22.09 -24.37
C LYS A 262 5.42 22.74 -25.07
N GLN A 263 4.89 22.10 -26.12
CA GLN A 263 3.74 22.62 -26.84
C GLN A 263 2.49 22.63 -25.94
N LEU A 264 2.23 21.52 -25.22
CA LEU A 264 1.14 21.43 -24.26
C LEU A 264 1.26 22.50 -23.16
N LEU A 265 2.45 22.71 -22.63
CA LEU A 265 2.69 23.71 -21.61
C LEU A 265 2.46 25.15 -22.14
N ALA A 266 2.88 25.43 -23.36
CA ALA A 266 2.63 26.72 -24.01
C ALA A 266 1.14 26.95 -24.27
N ASP A 267 0.42 25.92 -24.73
CA ASP A 267 -1.04 25.96 -24.99
C ASP A 267 -1.81 26.14 -23.67
N ALA A 268 -1.29 25.61 -22.56
CA ALA A 268 -1.81 25.82 -21.19
C ALA A 268 -1.55 27.23 -20.64
N GLY A 269 -0.83 28.10 -21.38
CA GLY A 269 -0.56 29.48 -20.99
C GLY A 269 0.81 29.73 -20.35
N TYR A 270 1.70 28.75 -20.36
CA TYR A 270 3.04 28.85 -19.74
C TYR A 270 4.17 28.60 -20.77
N PRO A 271 4.28 29.41 -21.85
CA PRO A 271 5.29 29.19 -22.89
C PRO A 271 6.74 29.31 -22.41
N ASP A 272 6.97 30.04 -21.32
CA ASP A 272 8.28 30.23 -20.71
C ASP A 272 8.49 29.36 -19.45
N GLY A 273 7.54 28.47 -19.13
CA GLY A 273 7.53 27.68 -17.91
C GLY A 273 7.11 28.47 -16.67
N PHE A 274 7.37 27.90 -15.49
CA PHE A 274 7.07 28.51 -14.18
C PHE A 274 7.88 27.87 -13.06
N ASP A 275 7.88 28.52 -11.89
CA ASP A 275 8.43 27.97 -10.66
C ASP A 275 7.33 27.30 -9.84
N VAL A 276 7.61 26.14 -9.24
CA VAL A 276 6.67 25.40 -8.37
C VAL A 276 7.40 24.75 -7.22
N ASP A 277 6.76 24.76 -6.04
CA ASP A 277 7.25 24.07 -4.86
C ASP A 277 6.74 22.61 -4.83
N MET A 278 7.65 21.68 -4.54
CA MET A 278 7.36 20.27 -4.32
C MET A 278 7.75 19.90 -2.89
N THR A 279 6.83 19.40 -2.10
CA THR A 279 7.13 18.83 -0.78
C THR A 279 7.18 17.31 -0.90
N VAL A 280 8.27 16.69 -0.46
CA VAL A 280 8.45 15.23 -0.51
C VAL A 280 8.77 14.71 0.89
N SER A 281 8.33 13.48 1.19
CA SER A 281 8.66 12.84 2.47
C SER A 281 10.05 12.18 2.42
N ASP A 282 10.60 11.93 3.62
CA ASP A 282 11.79 11.13 3.87
C ASP A 282 11.55 9.61 3.82
N LEU A 283 10.37 9.20 3.37
CA LEU A 283 10.02 7.78 3.19
C LEU A 283 10.75 7.16 2.00
N ASP A 284 10.83 5.84 2.03
CA ASP A 284 11.26 5.01 0.90
C ASP A 284 10.14 4.08 0.42
N MET A 285 10.25 3.61 -0.80
CA MET A 285 9.42 2.61 -1.44
C MET A 285 10.30 1.39 -1.77
N GLU A 286 10.29 0.36 -0.94
CA GLU A 286 11.14 -0.83 -1.10
C GLU A 286 12.65 -0.48 -1.23
N GLY A 287 13.14 0.44 -0.39
CA GLY A 287 14.53 0.93 -0.42
C GLY A 287 14.79 2.07 -1.41
N ILE A 288 13.80 2.46 -2.22
CA ILE A 288 13.90 3.57 -3.18
C ILE A 288 13.49 4.87 -2.49
N LEU A 289 14.41 5.80 -2.28
CA LEU A 289 14.10 7.06 -1.62
C LEU A 289 13.18 7.93 -2.48
N LEU A 290 12.09 8.43 -1.90
CA LEU A 290 11.19 9.37 -2.58
C LEU A 290 11.88 10.68 -2.97
N THR A 291 12.92 11.09 -2.22
CA THR A 291 13.73 12.25 -2.53
C THR A 291 14.53 12.10 -3.83
N ASP A 292 15.00 10.90 -4.16
CA ASP A 292 15.70 10.62 -5.41
C ASP A 292 14.74 10.65 -6.60
N LEU A 293 13.55 10.09 -6.45
CA LEU A 293 12.48 10.20 -7.44
C LEU A 293 12.05 11.66 -7.66
N ALA A 294 11.91 12.44 -6.58
CA ALA A 294 11.58 13.85 -6.67
C ALA A 294 12.66 14.65 -7.41
N GLN A 295 13.96 14.35 -7.16
CA GLN A 295 15.05 14.98 -7.89
C GLN A 295 15.03 14.64 -9.38
N LYS A 296 14.74 13.38 -9.73
CA LYS A 296 14.57 12.96 -11.14
C LYS A 296 13.40 13.69 -11.82
N VAL A 297 12.26 13.78 -11.15
CA VAL A 297 11.10 14.54 -11.65
C VAL A 297 11.46 16.01 -11.87
N LYS A 298 12.17 16.64 -10.94
CA LYS A 298 12.67 18.02 -11.09
C LYS A 298 13.57 18.17 -12.32
N ASP A 299 14.52 17.25 -12.51
CA ASP A 299 15.45 17.30 -13.62
C ASP A 299 14.73 17.15 -14.97
N ASP A 300 13.75 16.25 -15.05
CA ASP A 300 12.92 16.07 -16.24
C ASP A 300 12.10 17.32 -16.56
N LEU A 301 11.42 17.89 -15.57
CA LEU A 301 10.56 19.06 -15.73
C LEU A 301 11.35 20.33 -16.09
N SER A 302 12.62 20.41 -15.71
CA SER A 302 13.50 21.51 -16.09
C SER A 302 13.66 21.64 -17.61
N GLN A 303 13.54 20.51 -18.35
CA GLN A 303 13.66 20.47 -19.81
C GLN A 303 12.51 21.19 -20.54
N ILE A 304 11.39 21.38 -19.86
CA ILE A 304 10.22 22.10 -20.37
C ILE A 304 10.01 23.47 -19.70
N GLY A 305 11.00 23.92 -18.89
CA GLY A 305 10.97 25.23 -18.23
C GLY A 305 10.25 25.26 -16.89
N ILE A 306 9.82 24.12 -16.35
CA ILE A 306 9.26 24.06 -14.99
C ILE A 306 10.41 23.90 -13.98
N ASN A 307 10.58 24.91 -13.12
CA ASN A 307 11.61 24.91 -12.08
C ASN A 307 11.00 24.42 -10.76
N VAL A 308 11.35 23.21 -10.33
CA VAL A 308 10.84 22.62 -9.11
C VAL A 308 11.75 22.93 -7.92
N ASN A 309 11.19 23.54 -6.87
CA ASN A 309 11.87 23.76 -5.60
C ASN A 309 11.46 22.63 -4.63
N ILE A 310 12.40 21.72 -4.34
CA ILE A 310 12.12 20.57 -3.47
C ILE A 310 12.34 20.95 -2.01
N THR A 311 11.36 20.64 -1.16
CA THR A 311 11.47 20.68 0.31
C THR A 311 11.18 19.27 0.85
N THR A 312 12.07 18.77 1.70
CA THR A 312 11.87 17.48 2.38
C THR A 312 11.28 17.72 3.75
N GLU A 313 10.21 16.98 4.08
CA GLU A 313 9.56 17.03 5.37
C GLU A 313 9.33 15.59 5.88
N ALA A 314 9.71 15.32 7.14
CA ALA A 314 9.49 14.00 7.72
C ALA A 314 8.00 13.68 7.83
N TRP A 315 7.66 12.41 7.58
CA TRP A 315 6.26 11.95 7.65
C TRP A 315 5.56 12.35 8.94
N ALA A 316 6.21 12.14 10.07
CA ALA A 316 5.67 12.42 11.39
C ALA A 316 5.73 13.92 11.79
N ALA A 317 6.44 14.75 11.04
CA ALA A 317 6.62 16.18 11.36
C ALA A 317 5.53 17.08 10.78
N GLY A 318 4.65 16.54 9.94
CA GLY A 318 3.56 17.30 9.32
C GLY A 318 3.18 16.82 7.93
N TYR A 319 4.11 16.22 7.19
CA TYR A 319 3.85 15.74 5.84
C TYR A 319 2.65 14.77 5.79
N GLY A 320 2.59 13.78 6.71
CA GLY A 320 1.50 12.82 6.76
C GLY A 320 0.13 13.45 6.98
N ASP A 321 0.07 14.49 7.80
CA ASP A 321 -1.18 15.24 8.04
C ASP A 321 -1.55 16.10 6.83
N ALA A 322 -0.59 16.80 6.23
CA ALA A 322 -0.81 17.59 5.01
C ALA A 322 -1.29 16.70 3.85
N TYR A 323 -0.69 15.51 3.68
CA TYR A 323 -1.12 14.54 2.68
C TYR A 323 -2.56 14.07 2.90
N ARG A 324 -2.91 13.65 4.14
CA ARG A 324 -4.26 13.17 4.48
C ARG A 324 -5.32 14.26 4.35
N ASN A 325 -4.97 15.50 4.69
CA ASN A 325 -5.88 16.65 4.63
C ASN A 325 -5.98 17.27 3.23
N GLY A 326 -5.24 16.77 2.23
CA GLY A 326 -5.30 17.27 0.85
C GLY A 326 -4.70 18.67 0.69
N THR A 327 -3.73 19.05 1.51
CA THR A 327 -3.09 20.37 1.47
C THR A 327 -1.70 20.38 0.83
N LEU A 328 -1.17 19.22 0.42
CA LEU A 328 0.04 19.14 -0.40
C LEU A 328 -0.28 19.56 -1.83
N GLY A 329 0.51 20.50 -2.39
CA GLY A 329 0.31 21.00 -3.74
C GLY A 329 0.86 20.10 -4.83
N PHE A 330 2.14 19.70 -4.70
CA PHE A 330 2.86 18.88 -5.63
C PHE A 330 3.82 17.97 -4.86
N THR A 331 3.80 16.67 -5.16
CA THR A 331 4.63 15.70 -4.45
C THR A 331 4.90 14.45 -5.27
N VAL A 332 5.93 13.70 -4.87
CA VAL A 332 6.15 12.29 -5.22
C VAL A 332 5.79 11.46 -4.00
N MET A 333 5.00 10.43 -4.19
CA MET A 333 4.51 9.56 -3.13
C MET A 333 4.41 8.11 -3.64
N TYR A 334 4.22 7.18 -2.73
CA TYR A 334 3.91 5.80 -3.06
C TYR A 334 2.60 5.33 -2.41
N TRP A 335 2.04 4.26 -2.96
CA TRP A 335 0.87 3.58 -2.42
C TRP A 335 1.09 2.07 -2.43
N GLY A 336 1.00 1.46 -1.28
CA GLY A 336 0.91 0.01 -1.13
C GLY A 336 -0.54 -0.44 -1.13
N VAL A 337 -0.78 -1.70 -1.47
CA VAL A 337 -2.14 -2.24 -1.47
C VAL A 337 -2.55 -2.70 -0.08
N ASP A 338 -3.71 -2.25 0.37
CA ASP A 338 -4.28 -2.69 1.64
C ASP A 338 -4.79 -4.14 1.57
N TYR A 339 -5.29 -4.55 0.40
CA TYR A 339 -5.77 -5.91 0.12
C TYR A 339 -5.52 -6.27 -1.35
N SER A 340 -5.31 -7.56 -1.65
CA SER A 340 -4.97 -8.04 -2.99
C SER A 340 -6.20 -8.08 -3.91
N ASP A 341 -6.66 -6.90 -4.34
CA ASP A 341 -7.75 -6.72 -5.30
C ASP A 341 -7.63 -5.34 -5.98
N PRO A 342 -7.84 -5.23 -7.32
CA PRO A 342 -7.70 -3.95 -8.04
C PRO A 342 -8.63 -2.84 -7.54
N ASN A 343 -9.71 -3.14 -6.83
CA ASN A 343 -10.59 -2.11 -6.27
C ASN A 343 -9.90 -1.21 -5.24
N VAL A 344 -8.77 -1.63 -4.65
CA VAL A 344 -7.96 -0.75 -3.79
C VAL A 344 -7.48 0.50 -4.54
N GLN A 345 -7.32 0.41 -5.86
CA GLN A 345 -6.88 1.51 -6.70
C GLN A 345 -8.03 2.47 -7.10
N LEU A 346 -9.28 2.09 -6.86
CA LEU A 346 -10.42 2.97 -7.12
C LEU A 346 -10.40 4.20 -6.19
N GLU A 347 -9.67 4.14 -5.08
CA GLU A 347 -9.46 5.28 -4.18
C GLU A 347 -8.74 6.47 -4.85
N PHE A 348 -8.05 6.24 -5.98
CA PHE A 348 -7.45 7.29 -6.80
C PHE A 348 -8.44 8.03 -7.68
N LEU A 349 -9.67 7.54 -7.85
CA LEU A 349 -10.69 8.16 -8.69
C LEU A 349 -11.23 9.45 -8.03
N PRO A 350 -11.89 10.33 -8.84
CA PRO A 350 -12.52 11.55 -8.32
C PRO A 350 -13.52 11.21 -7.21
N GLY A 351 -13.31 11.80 -6.04
CA GLY A 351 -14.14 11.56 -4.86
C GLY A 351 -13.72 10.36 -4.00
N GLY A 352 -12.84 9.48 -4.48
CA GLY A 352 -12.20 8.45 -3.66
C GLY A 352 -11.22 9.06 -2.65
N THR A 353 -10.81 8.30 -1.65
CA THR A 353 -9.97 8.79 -0.53
C THR A 353 -8.68 9.45 -1.01
N VAL A 354 -7.96 8.80 -1.95
CA VAL A 354 -6.70 9.33 -2.50
C VAL A 354 -6.98 10.47 -3.49
N GLY A 355 -8.07 10.37 -4.28
CA GLY A 355 -8.53 11.46 -5.14
C GLY A 355 -8.80 12.75 -4.37
N GLN A 356 -9.47 12.66 -3.22
CA GLN A 356 -9.73 13.80 -2.33
C GLN A 356 -8.45 14.43 -1.77
N ARG A 357 -7.41 13.63 -1.50
CA ARG A 357 -6.09 14.14 -1.07
C ARG A 357 -5.41 15.01 -2.15
N ALA A 358 -5.73 14.74 -3.40
CA ALA A 358 -5.30 15.59 -4.53
C ALA A 358 -6.33 16.69 -4.86
N GLY A 359 -7.32 16.94 -4.02
CA GLY A 359 -8.39 17.91 -4.27
C GLY A 359 -9.29 17.54 -5.47
N TRP A 360 -9.30 16.27 -5.88
CA TRP A 360 -10.05 15.81 -7.06
C TRP A 360 -11.44 15.31 -6.65
N THR A 361 -12.45 16.14 -6.85
CA THR A 361 -13.83 15.83 -6.45
C THR A 361 -14.61 15.13 -7.57
N ALA A 362 -15.68 14.43 -7.20
CA ALA A 362 -16.55 13.75 -8.15
C ALA A 362 -17.21 14.73 -9.18
N GLU A 363 -17.45 15.98 -8.77
CA GLU A 363 -18.02 17.00 -9.64
C GLU A 363 -17.06 17.44 -10.76
N MET A 364 -15.74 17.31 -10.54
CA MET A 364 -14.73 17.67 -11.56
C MET A 364 -14.67 16.67 -12.70
N ALA A 365 -14.95 15.38 -12.44
CA ALA A 365 -14.94 14.33 -13.45
C ALA A 365 -16.06 13.29 -13.18
N PRO A 366 -17.34 13.66 -13.36
CA PRO A 366 -18.48 12.85 -12.94
C PRO A 366 -18.59 11.50 -13.67
N GLU A 367 -18.14 11.42 -14.92
CA GLU A 367 -18.16 10.18 -15.70
C GLU A 367 -17.16 9.17 -15.14
N LEU A 368 -15.94 9.63 -14.78
CA LEU A 368 -14.93 8.79 -14.17
C LEU A 368 -15.30 8.40 -12.72
N ALA A 369 -15.90 9.33 -11.97
CA ALA A 369 -16.42 9.05 -10.63
C ALA A 369 -17.52 7.97 -10.66
N ALA A 370 -18.36 7.93 -11.70
CA ALA A 370 -19.38 6.88 -11.84
C ALA A 370 -18.76 5.48 -12.06
N MET A 371 -17.61 5.38 -12.72
CA MET A 371 -16.92 4.11 -12.95
C MET A 371 -16.43 3.46 -11.64
N TYR A 372 -16.22 4.24 -10.58
CA TYR A 372 -15.98 3.70 -9.24
C TYR A 372 -17.10 2.74 -8.82
N GLN A 373 -18.33 3.22 -8.90
CA GLN A 373 -19.50 2.44 -8.51
C GLN A 373 -19.71 1.22 -9.43
N GLU A 374 -19.51 1.39 -10.74
CA GLU A 374 -19.61 0.28 -11.69
C GLU A 374 -18.60 -0.84 -11.37
N ALA A 375 -17.34 -0.50 -11.04
CA ALA A 375 -16.33 -1.48 -10.68
C ALA A 375 -16.63 -2.19 -9.36
N MET A 376 -17.15 -1.45 -8.37
CA MET A 376 -17.55 -2.01 -7.07
C MET A 376 -18.72 -2.99 -7.21
N GLU A 377 -19.71 -2.68 -8.03
CA GLU A 377 -20.91 -3.48 -8.23
C GLU A 377 -20.74 -4.65 -9.20
N ALA A 378 -19.71 -4.62 -10.05
CA ALA A 378 -19.47 -5.66 -11.04
C ALA A 378 -19.04 -6.97 -10.37
N THR A 379 -19.94 -7.95 -10.33
CA THR A 379 -19.69 -9.29 -9.78
C THR A 379 -19.25 -10.30 -10.83
N ASP A 380 -19.38 -9.97 -12.11
CA ASP A 380 -18.85 -10.74 -13.24
C ASP A 380 -17.45 -10.26 -13.60
N ASN A 381 -16.50 -11.19 -13.69
CA ASN A 381 -15.09 -10.86 -13.91
C ASN A 381 -14.81 -10.17 -15.25
N ASP A 382 -15.52 -10.55 -16.33
CA ASP A 382 -15.31 -9.95 -17.66
C ASP A 382 -15.83 -8.51 -17.66
N ALA A 383 -17.03 -8.29 -17.11
CA ALA A 383 -17.61 -6.95 -16.97
C ALA A 383 -16.74 -6.06 -16.09
N ARG A 384 -16.24 -6.59 -14.96
CA ARG A 384 -15.35 -5.88 -14.05
C ARG A 384 -14.03 -5.51 -14.72
N THR A 385 -13.40 -6.45 -15.43
CA THR A 385 -12.18 -6.22 -16.22
C THR A 385 -12.38 -5.05 -17.18
N GLN A 386 -13.47 -5.03 -17.93
CA GLN A 386 -13.74 -3.96 -18.89
C GLN A 386 -13.87 -2.57 -18.23
N VAL A 387 -14.53 -2.49 -17.06
CA VAL A 387 -14.63 -1.22 -16.33
C VAL A 387 -13.26 -0.77 -15.84
N LEU A 388 -12.45 -1.68 -15.30
CA LEU A 388 -11.08 -1.39 -14.83
C LEU A 388 -10.15 -0.94 -15.97
N GLU A 389 -10.29 -1.51 -17.16
CA GLU A 389 -9.57 -1.07 -18.37
C GLU A 389 -10.01 0.33 -18.81
N ASN A 390 -11.31 0.62 -18.80
CA ASN A 390 -11.86 1.94 -19.15
C ASN A 390 -11.37 3.03 -18.17
N ILE A 391 -11.30 2.73 -16.87
CA ILE A 391 -10.74 3.61 -15.86
C ILE A 391 -9.28 3.94 -16.17
N GLN A 392 -8.48 2.92 -16.52
CA GLN A 392 -7.09 3.14 -16.85
C GLN A 392 -6.92 3.98 -18.11
N ASP A 393 -7.74 3.78 -19.15
CA ASP A 393 -7.71 4.61 -20.36
C ASP A 393 -8.01 6.07 -20.04
N ALA A 394 -9.02 6.34 -19.22
CA ALA A 394 -9.34 7.69 -18.79
C ALA A 394 -8.20 8.34 -17.99
N MET A 395 -7.55 7.61 -17.10
CA MET A 395 -6.47 8.12 -16.25
C MET A 395 -5.08 8.07 -16.92
N TYR A 396 -4.96 7.48 -18.09
CA TYR A 396 -3.68 7.39 -18.81
C TYR A 396 -3.19 8.77 -19.27
N GLU A 397 -4.09 9.62 -19.74
CA GLU A 397 -3.80 10.96 -20.26
C GLU A 397 -4.22 12.08 -19.30
N ASP A 398 -5.18 11.83 -18.43
CA ASP A 398 -5.82 12.83 -17.59
C ASP A 398 -5.70 12.51 -16.08
N GLY A 399 -5.94 13.51 -15.26
CA GLY A 399 -6.01 13.41 -13.81
C GLY A 399 -4.73 13.78 -13.08
N PRO A 400 -4.81 14.00 -11.76
CA PRO A 400 -3.74 14.55 -10.95
C PRO A 400 -2.66 13.54 -10.56
N PHE A 401 -2.78 12.29 -10.97
CA PHE A 401 -1.85 11.22 -10.64
C PHE A 401 -1.09 10.72 -11.87
N ILE A 402 0.21 10.63 -11.77
CA ILE A 402 1.08 10.04 -12.79
C ILE A 402 1.82 8.88 -12.14
N VAL A 403 1.41 7.65 -12.43
CA VAL A 403 2.17 6.47 -11.97
C VAL A 403 3.50 6.41 -12.71
N ILE A 404 4.59 6.39 -11.97
CA ILE A 404 5.96 6.45 -12.50
C ILE A 404 6.73 5.14 -12.32
N ALA A 405 6.38 4.36 -11.29
CA ALA A 405 7.03 3.07 -11.04
C ALA A 405 6.07 2.11 -10.32
N GLN A 406 6.23 0.82 -10.56
CA GLN A 406 5.81 -0.27 -9.68
C GLN A 406 7.09 -0.90 -9.16
N ALA A 407 7.25 -0.89 -7.83
CA ALA A 407 8.50 -1.27 -7.20
C ALA A 407 8.83 -2.76 -7.44
N PRO A 408 10.10 -3.09 -7.71
CA PRO A 408 10.57 -4.46 -7.63
C PRO A 408 10.56 -4.91 -6.17
N ALA A 409 10.66 -6.20 -5.94
CA ALA A 409 10.90 -6.75 -4.62
C ALA A 409 12.06 -7.73 -4.69
N HIS A 410 12.94 -7.65 -3.71
CA HIS A 410 14.09 -8.53 -3.59
C HIS A 410 14.21 -8.98 -2.14
N ILE A 411 14.24 -10.31 -1.95
CA ILE A 411 14.48 -10.91 -0.64
C ILE A 411 15.78 -11.71 -0.74
N ALA A 412 16.82 -11.29 -0.03
CA ALA A 412 18.01 -12.10 0.13
C ALA A 412 17.89 -12.91 1.43
N HIS A 413 18.14 -14.21 1.33
CA HIS A 413 18.00 -15.07 2.51
C HIS A 413 19.06 -16.17 2.57
N SER A 414 19.30 -16.68 3.78
CA SER A 414 20.17 -17.83 3.98
C SER A 414 19.66 -19.05 3.22
N SER A 415 20.54 -19.74 2.49
CA SER A 415 20.21 -20.98 1.75
C SER A 415 19.72 -22.12 2.66
N ARG A 416 19.83 -21.99 4.00
CA ARG A 416 19.24 -22.92 4.97
C ARG A 416 17.73 -22.78 5.15
N LEU A 417 17.13 -21.72 4.59
CA LEU A 417 15.68 -21.51 4.63
C LEU A 417 15.00 -22.09 3.39
N ASP A 418 13.72 -22.43 3.52
CA ASP A 418 12.79 -22.83 2.49
C ASP A 418 11.46 -22.11 2.66
N GLY A 419 10.69 -21.91 1.61
CA GLY A 419 9.41 -21.21 1.65
C GLY A 419 9.52 -19.68 1.74
N VAL A 420 10.70 -19.10 1.46
CA VAL A 420 10.86 -17.66 1.33
C VAL A 420 10.34 -17.24 -0.04
N ASP A 421 9.32 -16.41 -0.10
CA ASP A 421 8.72 -15.92 -1.33
C ASP A 421 8.16 -14.49 -1.14
N ILE A 422 7.86 -13.81 -2.24
CA ILE A 422 7.30 -12.45 -2.27
C ILE A 422 5.78 -12.55 -2.37
N PHE A 423 5.09 -11.81 -1.51
CA PHE A 423 3.62 -11.76 -1.44
C PHE A 423 3.09 -10.36 -1.79
N ASP A 424 1.92 -10.32 -2.42
CA ASP A 424 1.32 -9.10 -2.94
C ASP A 424 1.10 -7.99 -1.88
N SER A 425 0.57 -8.37 -0.71
CA SER A 425 0.20 -7.40 0.35
C SER A 425 1.28 -7.24 1.41
N TYR A 426 2.20 -8.19 1.50
CA TYR A 426 3.32 -8.18 2.44
C TYR A 426 4.54 -8.67 1.68
N THR A 427 5.68 -8.02 1.84
CA THR A 427 6.88 -8.42 1.13
C THR A 427 7.26 -9.86 1.42
N ILE A 428 7.04 -10.34 2.66
CA ILE A 428 7.40 -11.71 3.09
C ILE A 428 6.31 -12.29 4.02
N ASP A 429 5.99 -13.58 3.86
CA ASP A 429 5.12 -14.32 4.78
C ASP A 429 5.95 -15.24 5.67
N LEU A 430 6.05 -14.90 6.94
CA LEU A 430 6.78 -15.67 7.94
C LEU A 430 6.15 -17.03 8.24
N THR A 431 4.89 -17.26 7.85
CA THR A 431 4.16 -18.50 8.14
C THR A 431 4.43 -19.63 7.15
N GLU A 432 5.16 -19.34 6.07
CA GLU A 432 5.57 -20.33 5.06
C GLU A 432 7.04 -20.75 5.21
N ILE A 433 7.85 -20.02 5.99
CA ILE A 433 9.29 -20.24 6.10
C ILE A 433 9.60 -21.43 7.00
N ASN A 434 10.50 -22.30 6.51
CA ASN A 434 11.04 -23.42 7.25
C ASN A 434 12.58 -23.41 7.22
N VAL A 435 13.21 -24.04 8.20
CA VAL A 435 14.64 -24.35 8.21
C VAL A 435 14.82 -25.74 7.61
N LYS A 436 15.67 -25.84 6.55
CA LYS A 436 16.01 -27.11 5.86
C LYS A 436 16.74 -28.09 6.77
#